data_546aecf499f60854dd2c54290e3489a8
#
_entry.id   546aecf499f60854dd2c54290e3489a8
#
_cell.length_a   1.000
_cell.length_b   1.000
_cell.length_c   1.000
_cell.angle_alpha   90.00
_cell.angle_beta   90.00
_cell.angle_gamma   90.00
#
_symmetry.space_group_name_H-M   'P 1'
#
loop_
_entity.id
_entity.type
_entity.pdbx_description
1 polymer ?
#
loop_
_entity_poly.entity_id
_entity_poly.type
_entity_poly.pdbx_seq_one_letter_code
_entity_poly.pdbx_strand_id
1 'polypeptide(L)'
;TAYWVDLDPARGSELSKRRPAVVISDDEMNASLRTVVVCPLTTRLHPRWPSRIRAEVAGQTAEIACDQIRTVSRSRLGERIGPIDDSAAAAVRHVITEMFGVLSVRTP
;
A
#
# COMPACT_ATOMS: atom_id res chain seq x y z
N THR A 1 3.67 7.22 4.70
CA THR A 1 3.15 7.12 6.07
C THR A 1 2.07 6.05 6.15
N ALA A 2 2.12 5.28 7.21
CA ALA A 2 1.14 4.23 7.48
C ALA A 2 0.02 4.75 8.37
N TYR A 3 -1.19 4.27 8.11
CA TYR A 3 -2.40 4.57 8.85
C TYR A 3 -3.19 3.29 9.10
N TRP A 4 -4.00 3.29 10.13
CA TRP A 4 -5.07 2.32 10.25
C TRP A 4 -6.12 2.63 9.18
N VAL A 5 -6.52 1.62 8.42
CA VAL A 5 -7.46 1.78 7.30
C VAL A 5 -8.52 0.70 7.37
N ASP A 6 -9.77 1.10 7.17
CA ASP A 6 -10.87 0.15 7.02
C ASP A 6 -10.90 -0.34 5.57
N LEU A 7 -10.55 -1.60 5.37
CA LEU A 7 -10.49 -2.22 4.06
C LEU A 7 -11.76 -3.01 3.70
N ASP A 8 -12.73 -3.08 4.60
CA ASP A 8 -14.00 -3.74 4.29
C ASP A 8 -14.88 -2.83 3.43
N PRO A 9 -15.68 -3.39 2.52
CA PRO A 9 -15.72 -4.81 2.16
C PRO A 9 -14.56 -5.21 1.26
N ALA A 10 -14.11 -6.46 1.40
CA ALA A 10 -13.12 -7.07 0.54
C ALA A 10 -13.69 -8.36 -0.06
N ARG A 11 -13.09 -8.80 -1.17
CA ARG A 11 -13.57 -9.97 -1.90
C ARG A 11 -12.45 -10.97 -2.13
N GLY A 12 -12.79 -12.26 -2.00
CA GLY A 12 -11.85 -13.34 -2.27
C GLY A 12 -10.64 -13.29 -1.36
N SER A 13 -9.45 -13.29 -1.96
CA SER A 13 -8.18 -13.27 -1.23
C SER A 13 -7.69 -11.87 -0.87
N GLU A 14 -8.48 -10.83 -1.13
CA GLU A 14 -8.13 -9.48 -0.72
C GLU A 14 -8.02 -9.37 0.80
N LEU A 15 -7.03 -8.61 1.26
CA LEU A 15 -6.91 -8.28 2.67
C LEU A 15 -8.08 -7.40 3.09
N SER A 16 -8.70 -7.74 4.21
CA SER A 16 -9.94 -7.15 4.67
C SER A 16 -9.81 -6.61 6.09
N LYS A 17 -10.91 -6.10 6.63
CA LYS A 17 -11.03 -5.53 7.97
C LYS A 17 -10.20 -4.27 8.13
N ARG A 18 -10.12 -3.80 9.37
CA ARG A 18 -9.27 -2.66 9.72
C ARG A 18 -7.85 -3.17 9.93
N ARG A 19 -6.92 -2.64 9.16
CA ARG A 19 -5.51 -3.01 9.29
C ARG A 19 -4.61 -1.86 8.88
N PRO A 20 -3.32 -1.90 9.24
CA PRO A 20 -2.38 -0.91 8.78
C PRO A 20 -2.24 -0.94 7.26
N ALA A 21 -2.09 0.23 6.67
CA ALA A 21 -1.80 0.37 5.26
C ALA A 21 -0.92 1.60 5.03
N VAL A 22 -0.12 1.56 3.98
CA VAL A 22 0.75 2.67 3.60
C VAL A 22 0.04 3.49 2.53
N VAL A 23 -0.07 4.80 2.75
CA VAL A 23 -0.55 5.73 1.72
C VAL A 23 0.58 5.96 0.74
N ILE A 24 0.35 5.64 -0.52
CA ILE A 24 1.36 5.74 -1.57
C ILE A 24 1.07 6.84 -2.59
N SER A 25 -0.14 7.36 -2.63
CA SER A 25 -0.46 8.53 -3.46
C SER A 25 0.21 9.77 -2.86
N ASP A 26 0.61 10.70 -3.74
CA ASP A 26 1.33 11.88 -3.26
C ASP A 26 0.41 12.88 -2.56
N ASP A 27 1.04 13.77 -1.77
CA ASP A 27 0.29 14.71 -0.93
C ASP A 27 -0.58 15.66 -1.74
N GLU A 28 -0.14 16.05 -2.92
CA GLU A 28 -0.90 16.96 -3.78
C GLU A 28 -2.17 16.29 -4.30
N MET A 29 -2.06 15.03 -4.73
CA MET A 29 -3.23 14.23 -5.11
C MET A 29 -4.16 14.07 -3.92
N ASN A 30 -3.60 13.74 -2.75
CA ASN A 30 -4.40 13.50 -1.55
C ASN A 30 -5.16 14.76 -1.11
N ALA A 31 -4.57 15.94 -1.31
CA ALA A 31 -5.21 17.20 -0.97
C ALA A 31 -6.37 17.55 -1.90
N SER A 32 -6.31 17.09 -3.15
CA SER A 32 -7.28 17.42 -4.18
C SER A 32 -8.42 16.41 -4.31
N LEU A 33 -8.19 15.17 -3.88
CA LEU A 33 -9.15 14.08 -4.06
C LEU A 33 -9.74 13.62 -2.73
N ARG A 34 -10.95 13.05 -2.81
CA ARG A 34 -11.59 12.41 -1.66
C ARG A 34 -11.11 10.98 -1.45
N THR A 35 -10.19 10.53 -2.26
CA THR A 35 -9.64 9.19 -2.22
C THR A 35 -8.14 9.24 -2.03
N VAL A 36 -7.58 8.14 -1.52
CA VAL A 36 -6.14 7.92 -1.45
C VAL A 36 -5.85 6.53 -1.96
N VAL A 37 -4.63 6.32 -2.44
CA VAL A 37 -4.17 5.00 -2.87
C VAL A 37 -3.31 4.40 -1.77
N VAL A 38 -3.62 3.18 -1.39
CA VAL A 38 -2.94 2.50 -0.28
C VAL A 38 -2.46 1.10 -0.68
N CYS A 39 -1.42 0.66 0.02
CA CYS A 39 -0.99 -0.74 0.01
C CYS A 39 -1.12 -1.27 1.44
N PRO A 40 -1.88 -2.35 1.66
CA PRO A 40 -2.02 -2.92 2.99
C PRO A 40 -0.69 -3.45 3.54
N LEU A 41 -0.57 -3.39 4.86
CA LEU A 41 0.52 -4.03 5.59
C LEU A 41 0.01 -5.35 6.17
N THR A 42 0.87 -6.36 6.17
CA THR A 42 0.54 -7.66 6.75
C THR A 42 1.74 -8.22 7.49
N THR A 43 1.47 -8.90 8.60
CA THR A 43 2.51 -9.64 9.34
C THR A 43 2.71 -11.04 8.78
N ARG A 44 1.84 -11.50 7.90
CA ARG A 44 2.01 -12.77 7.20
C ARG A 44 2.97 -12.57 6.04
N LEU A 45 4.20 -13.07 6.22
CA LEU A 45 5.30 -12.79 5.30
C LEU A 45 5.33 -13.77 4.14
N HIS A 46 5.60 -13.24 2.95
CA HIS A 46 5.82 -14.01 1.73
C HIS A 46 7.09 -13.49 1.06
N PRO A 47 8.28 -13.80 1.63
CA PRO A 47 9.53 -13.16 1.21
C PRO A 47 9.95 -13.48 -0.22
N ARG A 48 9.36 -14.48 -0.85
CA ARG A 48 9.65 -14.83 -2.25
C ARG A 48 8.75 -14.11 -3.26
N TRP A 49 7.74 -13.41 -2.79
CA TRP A 49 6.84 -12.69 -3.69
C TRP A 49 7.45 -11.33 -4.04
N PRO A 50 7.71 -11.04 -5.33
CA PRO A 50 8.35 -9.78 -5.72
C PRO A 50 7.47 -8.55 -5.43
N SER A 51 6.16 -8.74 -5.26
CA SER A 51 5.22 -7.66 -4.92
C SER A 51 5.14 -7.36 -3.42
N ARG A 52 5.90 -8.06 -2.60
CA ARG A 52 5.89 -7.89 -1.13
C ARG A 52 7.19 -7.25 -0.69
N ILE A 53 7.08 -6.13 0.02
CA ILE A 53 8.22 -5.36 0.48
C ILE A 53 8.27 -5.40 2.00
N ARG A 54 9.36 -5.92 2.55
CA ARG A 54 9.57 -5.90 4.00
C ARG A 54 9.80 -4.47 4.46
N ALA A 55 9.14 -4.09 5.56
CA ALA A 55 9.24 -2.78 6.15
C ALA A 55 9.20 -2.87 7.66
N GLU A 56 9.84 -1.89 8.30
CA GLU A 56 9.71 -1.66 9.73
C GLU A 56 8.74 -0.50 9.94
N VAL A 57 7.69 -0.74 10.70
CA VAL A 57 6.68 0.27 10.99
C VAL A 57 6.37 0.21 12.48
N ALA A 58 6.58 1.33 13.18
CA ALA A 58 6.34 1.44 14.62
C ALA A 58 6.99 0.30 15.43
N GLY A 59 8.21 -0.07 15.06
CA GLY A 59 8.98 -1.12 15.74
C GLY A 59 8.59 -2.55 15.38
N GLN A 60 7.69 -2.74 14.43
CA GLN A 60 7.28 -4.07 13.97
C GLN A 60 7.70 -4.32 12.54
N THR A 61 8.11 -5.56 12.27
CA THR A 61 8.37 -6.03 10.91
C THR A 61 7.05 -6.43 10.26
N ALA A 62 6.82 -5.92 9.06
CA ALA A 62 5.65 -6.26 8.27
C ALA A 62 6.03 -6.30 6.80
N GLU A 63 5.11 -6.73 5.95
CA GLU A 63 5.24 -6.62 4.50
C GLU A 63 4.21 -5.67 3.94
N ILE A 64 4.64 -4.85 3.00
CA ILE A 64 3.76 -4.00 2.21
C ILE A 64 3.29 -4.84 1.04
N ALA A 65 1.98 -5.05 0.95
CA ALA A 65 1.38 -5.86 -0.11
C ALA A 65 1.08 -4.99 -1.32
N CYS A 66 2.09 -4.77 -2.16
CA CYS A 66 1.92 -3.96 -3.38
C CYS A 66 0.94 -4.60 -4.37
N ASP A 67 0.80 -5.93 -4.35
CA ASP A 67 -0.17 -6.66 -5.15
C ASP A 67 -1.62 -6.40 -4.71
N GLN A 68 -1.80 -5.85 -3.52
CA GLN A 68 -3.12 -5.51 -2.97
C GLN A 68 -3.39 -4.00 -3.00
N ILE A 69 -2.64 -3.28 -3.84
CA ILE A 69 -2.82 -1.84 -4.02
C ILE A 69 -4.27 -1.51 -4.35
N ARG A 70 -4.84 -0.51 -3.69
CA ARG A 70 -6.22 -0.11 -3.93
C ARG A 70 -6.47 1.34 -3.58
N THR A 71 -7.49 1.89 -4.20
CA THR A 71 -8.00 3.22 -3.89
C THR A 71 -9.10 3.10 -2.84
N VAL A 72 -9.02 3.91 -1.81
CA VAL A 72 -10.05 3.96 -0.77
C VAL A 72 -10.49 5.40 -0.53
N SER A 73 -11.70 5.57 -0.01
CA SER A 73 -12.15 6.87 0.45
C SER A 73 -11.30 7.35 1.61
N ARG A 74 -10.97 8.63 1.63
CA ARG A 74 -10.21 9.23 2.74
C ARG A 74 -10.91 9.02 4.10
N SER A 75 -12.22 8.90 4.09
CA SER A 75 -12.99 8.62 5.31
C SER A 75 -12.66 7.26 5.93
N ARG A 76 -12.01 6.37 5.19
CA ARG A 76 -11.59 5.07 5.71
C ARG A 76 -10.25 5.12 6.45
N LEU A 77 -9.52 6.24 6.35
CA LEU A 77 -8.28 6.42 7.10
C LEU A 77 -8.61 6.69 8.57
N GLY A 78 -7.97 5.93 9.43
CA GLY A 78 -8.06 6.12 10.86
C GLY A 78 -6.79 6.76 11.41
N GLU A 79 -6.38 6.28 12.58
CA GLU A 79 -5.23 6.82 13.30
C GLU A 79 -3.93 6.66 12.51
N ARG A 80 -3.11 7.71 12.52
CA ARG A 80 -1.77 7.67 11.93
C ARG A 80 -0.86 6.77 12.77
N ILE A 81 -0.14 5.87 12.10
CA ILE A 81 0.81 4.97 12.78
C ILE A 81 2.22 5.56 12.72
N GLY A 82 2.64 6.02 11.54
CA GLY A 82 3.96 6.61 11.37
C GLY A 82 4.55 6.37 9.99
N PRO A 83 5.76 6.87 9.76
CA PRO A 83 6.43 6.67 8.48
C PRO A 83 6.96 5.24 8.33
N ILE A 84 7.15 4.82 7.09
CA ILE A 84 7.95 3.64 6.78
C ILE A 84 9.40 4.10 6.53
N ASP A 85 10.34 3.19 6.62
CA ASP A 85 11.74 3.49 6.36
C ASP A 85 11.96 3.87 4.88
N ASP A 86 13.00 4.69 4.64
CA ASP A 86 13.28 5.21 3.30
C ASP A 86 13.56 4.10 2.29
N SER A 87 14.24 3.05 2.69
CA SER A 87 14.55 1.94 1.78
C SER A 87 13.28 1.19 1.37
N ALA A 88 12.33 1.01 2.29
CA ALA A 88 11.05 0.40 1.97
C ALA A 88 10.24 1.30 1.02
N ALA A 89 10.23 2.61 1.26
CA ALA A 89 9.54 3.56 0.40
C ALA A 89 10.09 3.53 -1.02
N ALA A 90 11.42 3.49 -1.17
CA ALA A 90 12.07 3.40 -2.47
C ALA A 90 11.72 2.08 -3.18
N ALA A 91 11.72 0.97 -2.42
CA ALA A 91 11.38 -0.35 -2.96
C ALA A 91 9.93 -0.40 -3.42
N VAL A 92 9.00 0.21 -2.70
CA VAL A 92 7.59 0.29 -3.09
C VAL A 92 7.45 1.03 -4.42
N ARG A 93 8.12 2.18 -4.57
CA ARG A 93 8.09 2.92 -5.84
C ARG A 93 8.61 2.09 -6.99
N HIS A 94 9.70 1.36 -6.77
CA HIS A 94 10.27 0.49 -7.79
C HIS A 94 9.33 -0.64 -8.17
N VAL A 95 8.76 -1.34 -7.18
CA VAL A 95 7.85 -2.46 -7.41
C VAL A 95 6.60 -2.01 -8.16
N ILE A 96 6.01 -0.87 -7.77
CA ILE A 96 4.83 -0.35 -8.45
C ILE A 96 5.14 0.00 -9.90
N THR A 97 6.30 0.59 -10.16
CA THR A 97 6.74 0.85 -11.53
C THR A 97 6.87 -0.44 -12.33
N GLU A 98 7.45 -1.47 -11.74
CA GLU A 98 7.60 -2.77 -12.41
C GLU A 98 6.24 -3.45 -12.65
N MET A 99 5.31 -3.36 -11.69
CA MET A 99 3.99 -3.99 -11.82
C MET A 99 3.17 -3.39 -12.95
N PHE A 100 3.20 -2.08 -13.10
CA PHE A 100 2.41 -1.39 -14.12
C PHE A 100 3.22 -1.07 -15.37
N GLY A 101 4.54 -1.00 -15.23
CA GLY A 101 5.45 -0.77 -16.33
C GLY A 101 5.23 0.55 -17.03
N VAL A 102 5.77 0.64 -18.22
CA VAL A 102 5.50 1.76 -19.12
C VAL A 102 4.22 1.43 -19.89
N LEU A 103 3.26 2.34 -19.90
CA LEU A 103 2.06 2.17 -20.69
C LEU A 103 2.49 2.01 -22.16
N SER A 104 2.12 0.86 -22.73
CA SER A 104 2.46 0.53 -24.10
C SER A 104 1.24 0.69 -24.98
N VAL A 105 1.43 1.26 -26.17
CA VAL A 105 0.37 1.30 -27.19
C VAL A 105 0.23 -0.02 -27.94
N ARG A 106 1.07 -0.98 -27.64
CA ARG A 106 0.94 -2.32 -28.23
C ARG A 106 -0.34 -2.97 -27.72
N THR A 107 -1.13 -3.44 -28.65
CA THR A 107 -2.27 -4.27 -28.31
C THR A 107 -1.77 -5.69 -27.97
N PRO A 108 -2.43 -6.34 -27.04
CA PRO A 108 -2.12 -7.72 -26.71
C PRO A 108 -2.30 -8.63 -27.91
#